data_c674257dc093844bdc480d9d6f3d6305
#
_entry.id   c674257dc093844bdc480d9d6f3d6305
#
_cell.length_a   1.000
_cell.length_b   1.000
_cell.length_c   1.000
_cell.angle_alpha   90.00
_cell.angle_beta   90.00
_cell.angle_gamma   90.00
#
_symmetry.space_group_name_H-M   'P 1'
#
loop_
_entity.id
_entity.type
_entity.pdbx_description
1 polymer ?
#
loop_
_entity_poly.entity_id
_entity_poly.type
_entity_poly.pdbx_seq_one_letter_code
_entity_poly.pdbx_strand_id
1 'polypeptide(L)'
;MSRIGKAIIDVPKEVTVTKDGSDIVVRGVKGELRHGIPYGLTVAISDGKLEVECKSSDKAKQAIHGYFRAELANAVAGVTKGWTKTLELSGVGYRAAVNGVNLVLTIGFSHPVTVAPPAGIAFTVNEGKIVVAGIDKQAVGQVAASIREIKKPEPYKGKGIKYEGEYIRKKAGKAKAVGGAPGGVK
;
A
#
# COMPACT_ATOMS: atom_id res chain seq x y z
N MET A 1 -27.90 -0.83 5.74
CA MET A 1 -27.06 0.41 5.66
C MET A 1 -25.68 0.12 6.24
N SER A 2 -24.61 0.62 5.60
CA SER A 2 -23.23 0.39 6.08
C SER A 2 -22.93 1.25 7.31
N ARG A 3 -22.52 0.61 8.42
CA ARG A 3 -22.06 1.33 9.62
C ARG A 3 -20.80 2.16 9.35
N ILE A 4 -19.92 1.67 8.47
CA ILE A 4 -18.70 2.37 8.06
C ILE A 4 -19.03 3.63 7.26
N GLY A 5 -19.99 3.54 6.31
CA GLY A 5 -20.39 4.68 5.49
C GLY A 5 -20.97 5.85 6.28
N LYS A 6 -21.71 5.57 7.35
CA LYS A 6 -22.32 6.58 8.23
C LYS A 6 -21.37 7.22 9.24
N ALA A 7 -20.15 6.66 9.39
CA ALA A 7 -19.22 7.22 10.37
C ALA A 7 -18.72 8.58 9.90
N ILE A 8 -18.84 9.56 10.73
CA ILE A 8 -18.35 10.94 10.51
C ILE A 8 -16.83 10.91 10.41
N ILE A 9 -16.25 11.75 9.56
CA ILE A 9 -14.82 11.96 9.42
C ILE A 9 -14.50 13.31 10.04
N ASP A 10 -13.67 13.31 11.08
CA ASP A 10 -13.16 14.55 11.66
C ASP A 10 -12.05 15.11 10.76
N VAL A 11 -12.19 16.36 10.37
CA VAL A 11 -11.21 17.08 9.52
C VAL A 11 -10.36 17.96 10.44
N PRO A 12 -9.04 17.68 10.55
CA PRO A 12 -8.13 18.51 11.32
C PRO A 12 -8.12 19.96 10.78
N LYS A 13 -7.82 20.94 11.64
CA LYS A 13 -7.77 22.37 11.27
C LYS A 13 -6.77 22.69 10.16
N GLU A 14 -5.77 21.83 9.97
CA GLU A 14 -4.73 21.96 8.94
C GLU A 14 -5.17 21.46 7.56
N VAL A 15 -6.37 20.88 7.47
CA VAL A 15 -6.92 20.31 6.23
C VAL A 15 -8.13 21.13 5.79
N THR A 16 -8.10 21.53 4.53
CA THR A 16 -9.24 22.19 3.87
C THR A 16 -9.89 21.21 2.92
N VAL A 17 -11.19 20.99 3.09
CA VAL A 17 -11.98 20.16 2.19
C VAL A 17 -12.94 21.06 1.42
N THR A 18 -12.87 21.02 0.11
CA THR A 18 -13.76 21.79 -0.78
C THR A 18 -14.43 20.85 -1.78
N LYS A 19 -15.67 21.17 -2.11
CA LYS A 19 -16.41 20.48 -3.16
C LYS A 19 -16.29 21.31 -4.45
N ASP A 20 -15.74 20.69 -5.49
CA ASP A 20 -15.57 21.28 -6.82
C ASP A 20 -16.41 20.48 -7.83
N GLY A 21 -17.64 20.95 -8.05
CA GLY A 21 -18.60 20.26 -8.91
C GLY A 21 -18.92 18.83 -8.45
N SER A 22 -18.42 17.83 -9.19
CA SER A 22 -18.56 16.40 -8.89
C SER A 22 -17.40 15.83 -8.07
N ASP A 23 -16.39 16.63 -7.77
CA ASP A 23 -15.19 16.17 -7.07
C ASP A 23 -15.10 16.75 -5.66
N ILE A 24 -14.46 16.00 -4.77
CA ILE A 24 -14.00 16.48 -3.47
C ILE A 24 -12.50 16.69 -3.56
N VAL A 25 -12.08 17.89 -3.21
CA VAL A 25 -10.66 18.27 -3.13
C VAL A 25 -10.27 18.37 -1.67
N VAL A 26 -9.29 17.59 -1.26
CA VAL A 26 -8.75 17.56 0.09
C VAL A 26 -7.33 18.13 0.05
N ARG A 27 -7.12 19.30 0.66
CA ARG A 27 -5.82 19.98 0.74
C ARG A 27 -5.29 19.95 2.16
N GLY A 28 -4.02 19.65 2.29
CA GLY A 28 -3.32 19.68 3.58
C GLY A 28 -1.86 20.06 3.43
N VAL A 29 -1.09 19.89 4.52
CA VAL A 29 0.33 20.27 4.58
C VAL A 29 1.18 19.55 3.55
N LYS A 30 0.86 18.29 3.22
CA LYS A 30 1.67 17.45 2.30
C LYS A 30 1.25 17.53 0.84
N GLY A 31 0.12 18.14 0.54
CA GLY A 31 -0.37 18.29 -0.82
C GLY A 31 -1.88 18.24 -0.94
N GLU A 32 -2.33 17.95 -2.14
CA GLU A 32 -3.75 17.92 -2.54
C GLU A 32 -4.10 16.58 -3.14
N LEU A 33 -5.29 16.06 -2.78
CA LEU A 33 -5.90 14.90 -3.41
C LEU A 33 -7.30 15.24 -3.92
N ARG A 34 -7.66 14.67 -5.07
CA ARG A 34 -8.97 14.81 -5.68
C ARG A 34 -9.65 13.46 -5.81
N HIS A 35 -10.90 13.40 -5.41
CA HIS A 35 -11.73 12.20 -5.50
C HIS A 35 -13.08 12.52 -6.10
N GLY A 36 -13.43 11.85 -7.20
CA GLY A 36 -14.75 11.98 -7.82
C GLY A 36 -15.85 11.41 -6.92
N ILE A 37 -16.95 12.12 -6.73
CA ILE A 37 -18.10 11.65 -5.97
C ILE A 37 -18.86 10.62 -6.81
N PRO A 38 -18.98 9.36 -6.36
CA PRO A 38 -19.73 8.34 -7.07
C PRO A 38 -21.22 8.72 -7.21
N TYR A 39 -21.82 8.34 -8.33
CA TYR A 39 -23.22 8.61 -8.58
C TYR A 39 -24.15 8.07 -7.48
N GLY A 40 -25.03 8.93 -6.99
CA GLY A 40 -25.99 8.59 -5.93
C GLY A 40 -25.46 8.77 -4.50
N LEU A 41 -24.26 9.31 -4.34
CA LEU A 41 -23.74 9.78 -3.06
C LEU A 41 -23.75 11.31 -2.99
N THR A 42 -23.94 11.82 -1.78
CA THR A 42 -23.77 13.25 -1.46
C THR A 42 -22.80 13.40 -0.31
N VAL A 43 -22.06 14.51 -0.31
CA VAL A 43 -21.09 14.81 0.75
C VAL A 43 -21.50 16.14 1.39
N ALA A 44 -21.70 16.10 2.70
CA ALA A 44 -21.91 17.25 3.54
C ALA A 44 -20.62 17.62 4.28
N ILE A 45 -20.28 18.90 4.27
CA ILE A 45 -19.12 19.46 4.96
C ILE A 45 -19.65 20.46 5.98
N SER A 46 -19.43 20.22 7.27
CA SER A 46 -19.91 21.06 8.36
C SER A 46 -18.88 21.12 9.47
N ASP A 47 -18.51 22.33 9.90
CA ASP A 47 -17.71 22.59 11.12
C ASP A 47 -16.54 21.62 11.39
N GLY A 48 -15.73 21.35 10.37
CA GLY A 48 -14.59 20.43 10.50
C GLY A 48 -14.99 18.96 10.51
N LYS A 49 -16.21 18.62 10.09
CA LYS A 49 -16.70 17.24 9.93
C LYS A 49 -17.14 17.03 8.50
N LEU A 50 -16.87 15.83 8.01
CA LEU A 50 -17.25 15.40 6.67
C LEU A 50 -18.13 14.16 6.80
N GLU A 51 -19.28 14.21 6.20
CA GLU A 51 -20.26 13.12 6.20
C GLU A 51 -20.62 12.76 4.77
N VAL A 52 -20.67 11.46 4.50
CA VAL A 52 -21.08 10.91 3.21
C VAL A 52 -22.47 10.33 3.37
N GLU A 53 -23.40 10.79 2.55
CA GLU A 53 -24.78 10.31 2.55
C GLU A 53 -25.08 9.46 1.33
N CYS A 54 -25.87 8.40 1.54
CA CYS A 54 -26.42 7.57 0.47
C CYS A 54 -27.94 7.43 0.67
N LYS A 55 -28.71 7.98 -0.25
CA LYS A 55 -30.18 7.93 -0.21
C LYS A 55 -30.77 6.60 -0.71
N SER A 56 -29.94 5.73 -1.30
CA SER A 56 -30.40 4.48 -1.90
C SER A 56 -30.29 3.30 -0.95
N SER A 57 -31.28 2.40 -1.01
CA SER A 57 -31.27 1.12 -0.30
C SER A 57 -30.57 0.00 -1.08
N ASP A 58 -30.10 0.25 -2.29
CA ASP A 58 -29.40 -0.71 -3.13
C ASP A 58 -28.07 -1.16 -2.51
N LYS A 59 -27.83 -2.47 -2.46
CA LYS A 59 -26.62 -3.07 -1.88
C LYS A 59 -25.34 -2.58 -2.56
N ALA A 60 -25.34 -2.42 -3.88
CA ALA A 60 -24.18 -1.95 -4.63
C ALA A 60 -23.82 -0.50 -4.22
N LYS A 61 -24.82 0.38 -4.13
CA LYS A 61 -24.59 1.77 -3.68
C LYS A 61 -24.17 1.86 -2.22
N GLN A 62 -24.67 0.97 -1.36
CA GLN A 62 -24.22 0.91 0.03
C GLN A 62 -22.78 0.41 0.18
N ALA A 63 -22.32 -0.49 -0.70
CA ALA A 63 -20.90 -0.91 -0.74
C ALA A 63 -20.00 0.27 -1.16
N ILE A 64 -20.39 0.98 -2.23
CA ILE A 64 -19.67 2.17 -2.71
C ILE A 64 -19.66 3.27 -1.65
N HIS A 65 -20.75 3.46 -0.89
CA HIS A 65 -20.82 4.41 0.21
C HIS A 65 -19.74 4.14 1.28
N GLY A 66 -19.62 2.88 1.72
CA GLY A 66 -18.58 2.51 2.69
C GLY A 66 -17.16 2.67 2.15
N TYR A 67 -16.95 2.29 0.89
CA TYR A 67 -15.66 2.45 0.20
C TYR A 67 -15.27 3.93 0.10
N PHE A 68 -16.18 4.77 -0.43
CA PHE A 68 -15.89 6.19 -0.66
C PHE A 68 -15.63 6.96 0.64
N ARG A 69 -16.39 6.64 1.69
CA ARG A 69 -16.11 7.20 3.03
C ARG A 69 -14.71 6.83 3.53
N ALA A 70 -14.29 5.56 3.36
CA ALA A 70 -12.98 5.12 3.77
C ALA A 70 -11.86 5.77 2.92
N GLU A 71 -12.11 6.00 1.64
CA GLU A 71 -11.20 6.70 0.74
C GLU A 71 -11.00 8.16 1.17
N LEU A 72 -12.06 8.88 1.47
CA LEU A 72 -11.98 10.25 2.00
C LEU A 72 -11.24 10.32 3.34
N ALA A 73 -11.49 9.38 4.26
CA ALA A 73 -10.75 9.31 5.51
C ALA A 73 -9.25 9.05 5.30
N ASN A 74 -8.91 8.18 4.33
CA ASN A 74 -7.53 7.95 3.94
C ASN A 74 -6.90 9.19 3.30
N ALA A 75 -7.65 9.96 2.50
CA ALA A 75 -7.18 11.21 1.92
C ALA A 75 -6.86 12.26 2.99
N VAL A 76 -7.76 12.47 3.96
CA VAL A 76 -7.52 13.39 5.09
C VAL A 76 -6.26 12.98 5.86
N ALA A 77 -6.09 11.70 6.18
CA ALA A 77 -4.88 11.20 6.84
C ALA A 77 -3.63 11.33 5.95
N GLY A 78 -3.77 11.13 4.63
CA GLY A 78 -2.68 11.22 3.67
C GLY A 78 -2.13 12.63 3.51
N VAL A 79 -2.98 13.65 3.41
CA VAL A 79 -2.54 15.03 3.28
C VAL A 79 -1.97 15.63 4.58
N THR A 80 -2.26 15.00 5.73
CA THR A 80 -1.69 15.39 7.04
C THR A 80 -0.39 14.65 7.34
N LYS A 81 -0.48 13.35 7.55
CA LYS A 81 0.63 12.48 7.99
C LYS A 81 1.39 11.87 6.82
N GLY A 82 0.73 11.63 5.70
CA GLY A 82 1.21 10.80 4.60
C GLY A 82 1.08 9.30 4.90
N TRP A 83 1.32 8.50 3.88
CA TRP A 83 1.31 7.04 3.96
C TRP A 83 2.69 6.51 3.63
N THR A 84 3.10 5.49 4.36
CA THR A 84 4.36 4.79 4.11
C THR A 84 4.11 3.29 4.09
N LYS A 85 4.86 2.59 3.22
CA LYS A 85 4.89 1.13 3.20
C LYS A 85 6.33 0.68 3.09
N THR A 86 6.76 -0.15 4.05
CA THR A 86 8.14 -0.64 4.12
C THR A 86 8.21 -2.05 3.54
N LEU A 87 9.23 -2.28 2.71
CA LEU A 87 9.58 -3.58 2.15
C LEU A 87 10.97 -3.98 2.62
N GLU A 88 11.18 -5.26 2.89
CA GLU A 88 12.46 -5.84 3.29
C GLU A 88 13.03 -6.70 2.18
N LEU A 89 14.32 -6.53 1.90
CA LEU A 89 15.08 -7.37 1.00
C LEU A 89 15.68 -8.54 1.79
N SER A 90 15.40 -9.77 1.40
CA SER A 90 15.97 -10.96 1.98
C SER A 90 16.72 -11.75 0.90
N GLY A 91 18.02 -11.94 1.05
CA GLY A 91 18.84 -12.71 0.13
C GLY A 91 20.29 -12.23 0.11
N VAL A 92 21.23 -13.18 -0.06
CA VAL A 92 22.65 -12.86 -0.18
C VAL A 92 22.90 -12.12 -1.50
N GLY A 93 23.56 -10.96 -1.43
CA GLY A 93 23.84 -10.13 -2.59
C GLY A 93 22.68 -9.27 -3.09
N TYR A 94 21.51 -9.31 -2.45
CA TYR A 94 20.40 -8.41 -2.80
C TYR A 94 20.67 -7.01 -2.27
N ARG A 95 20.51 -6.02 -3.14
CA ARG A 95 20.74 -4.61 -2.80
C ARG A 95 19.65 -3.74 -3.42
N ALA A 96 19.31 -2.68 -2.74
CA ALA A 96 18.49 -1.59 -3.26
C ALA A 96 19.26 -0.29 -3.08
N ALA A 97 19.14 0.61 -4.03
CA ALA A 97 19.68 1.96 -3.94
C ALA A 97 18.72 2.94 -4.64
N VAL A 98 18.69 4.17 -4.18
CA VAL A 98 17.98 5.26 -4.86
C VAL A 98 18.98 6.01 -5.73
N ASN A 99 18.69 6.11 -7.02
CA ASN A 99 19.48 6.87 -7.98
C ASN A 99 18.62 8.02 -8.53
N GLY A 100 18.85 9.22 -8.02
CA GLY A 100 17.96 10.36 -8.23
C GLY A 100 16.59 10.08 -7.60
N VAL A 101 15.55 9.98 -8.43
CA VAL A 101 14.19 9.63 -8.00
C VAL A 101 13.88 8.15 -8.15
N ASN A 102 14.68 7.40 -8.91
CA ASN A 102 14.42 6.02 -9.27
C ASN A 102 14.99 5.05 -8.24
N LEU A 103 14.25 3.96 -8.00
CA LEU A 103 14.71 2.85 -7.20
C LEU A 103 15.42 1.82 -8.11
N VAL A 104 16.67 1.51 -7.79
CA VAL A 104 17.48 0.52 -8.49
C VAL A 104 17.63 -0.71 -7.61
N LEU A 105 17.21 -1.87 -8.13
CA LEU A 105 17.20 -3.15 -7.43
C LEU A 105 18.17 -4.12 -8.08
N THR A 106 19.12 -4.64 -7.29
CA THR A 106 19.98 -5.76 -7.66
C THR A 106 19.54 -6.99 -6.87
N ILE A 107 18.75 -7.86 -7.50
CA ILE A 107 18.03 -8.96 -6.82
C ILE A 107 18.25 -10.31 -7.50
N GLY A 108 19.48 -10.52 -8.05
CA GLY A 108 19.89 -11.77 -8.65
C GLY A 108 19.39 -12.00 -10.09
N PHE A 109 19.04 -10.93 -10.79
CA PHE A 109 18.89 -10.92 -12.25
C PHE A 109 20.23 -10.55 -12.91
N SER A 110 20.37 -10.82 -14.22
CA SER A 110 21.55 -10.48 -15.02
C SER A 110 21.75 -8.96 -15.16
N HIS A 111 20.71 -8.17 -14.89
CA HIS A 111 20.71 -6.71 -14.98
C HIS A 111 20.03 -6.10 -13.74
N PRO A 112 20.37 -4.88 -13.34
CA PRO A 112 19.64 -4.15 -12.32
C PRO A 112 18.25 -3.78 -12.83
N VAL A 113 17.24 -3.88 -11.97
CA VAL A 113 15.86 -3.47 -12.27
C VAL A 113 15.66 -2.07 -11.76
N THR A 114 15.30 -1.15 -12.65
CA THR A 114 15.02 0.24 -12.30
C THR A 114 13.51 0.47 -12.26
N VAL A 115 13.03 1.01 -11.15
CA VAL A 115 11.62 1.36 -10.94
C VAL A 115 11.50 2.87 -10.80
N ALA A 116 10.79 3.50 -11.73
CA ALA A 116 10.48 4.92 -11.66
C ALA A 116 9.26 5.14 -10.75
N PRO A 117 9.28 6.13 -9.82
CA PRO A 117 8.13 6.45 -9.00
C PRO A 117 7.06 7.15 -9.85
N PRO A 118 5.77 6.82 -9.70
CA PRO A 118 4.70 7.66 -10.24
C PRO A 118 4.63 8.98 -9.46
N ALA A 119 3.87 9.94 -9.99
CA ALA A 119 3.69 11.24 -9.37
C ALA A 119 3.20 11.12 -7.91
N GLY A 120 3.80 11.88 -7.01
CA GLY A 120 3.43 11.90 -5.59
C GLY A 120 3.99 10.74 -4.75
N ILE A 121 4.87 9.90 -5.31
CA ILE A 121 5.55 8.82 -4.59
C ILE A 121 7.05 9.13 -4.47
N ALA A 122 7.60 8.86 -3.30
CA ALA A 122 9.03 8.95 -3.02
C ALA A 122 9.57 7.61 -2.50
N PHE A 123 10.79 7.28 -2.91
CA PHE A 123 11.51 6.11 -2.41
C PHE A 123 12.62 6.52 -1.46
N THR A 124 12.77 5.78 -0.38
CA THR A 124 13.91 5.91 0.53
C THR A 124 14.43 4.51 0.85
N VAL A 125 15.75 4.34 0.89
CA VAL A 125 16.37 3.06 1.22
C VAL A 125 17.23 3.23 2.47
N ASN A 126 16.91 2.47 3.50
CA ASN A 126 17.63 2.46 4.77
C ASN A 126 17.93 1.01 5.17
N GLU A 127 19.21 0.67 5.35
CA GLU A 127 19.66 -0.65 5.88
C GLU A 127 19.00 -1.87 5.18
N GLY A 128 18.85 -1.83 3.85
CA GLY A 128 18.22 -2.91 3.09
C GLY A 128 16.69 -2.93 3.14
N LYS A 129 16.07 -1.93 3.78
CA LYS A 129 14.63 -1.71 3.73
C LYS A 129 14.32 -0.61 2.71
N ILE A 130 13.29 -0.85 1.92
CA ILE A 130 12.77 0.10 0.94
C ILE A 130 11.50 0.71 1.54
N VAL A 131 11.49 2.01 1.74
CA VAL A 131 10.34 2.75 2.20
C VAL A 131 9.70 3.44 1.01
N VAL A 132 8.45 3.13 0.74
CA VAL A 132 7.62 3.79 -0.27
C VAL A 132 6.73 4.78 0.47
N ALA A 133 6.87 6.07 0.18
CA ALA A 133 6.12 7.14 0.84
C ALA A 133 5.31 7.95 -0.17
N GLY A 134 4.13 8.41 0.23
CA GLY A 134 3.25 9.24 -0.60
C GLY A 134 2.05 9.76 0.16
N ILE A 135 1.26 10.61 -0.50
CA ILE A 135 0.03 11.17 0.06
C ILE A 135 -1.18 10.26 -0.20
N ASP A 136 -1.18 9.53 -1.32
CA ASP A 136 -2.25 8.61 -1.68
C ASP A 136 -1.94 7.19 -1.21
N LYS A 137 -2.78 6.66 -0.33
CA LYS A 137 -2.66 5.30 0.21
C LYS A 137 -2.72 4.22 -0.87
N GLN A 138 -3.58 4.40 -1.86
CA GLN A 138 -3.77 3.42 -2.93
C GLN A 138 -2.54 3.37 -3.82
N ALA A 139 -2.02 4.53 -4.24
CA ALA A 139 -0.80 4.62 -5.04
C ALA A 139 0.41 4.04 -4.30
N VAL A 140 0.60 4.37 -3.01
CA VAL A 140 1.67 3.80 -2.16
C VAL A 140 1.55 2.27 -2.09
N GLY A 141 0.33 1.76 -1.85
CA GLY A 141 0.06 0.33 -1.78
C GLY A 141 0.33 -0.39 -3.09
N GLN A 142 -0.11 0.18 -4.21
CA GLN A 142 0.06 -0.39 -5.54
C GLN A 142 1.54 -0.45 -5.94
N VAL A 143 2.28 0.64 -5.71
CA VAL A 143 3.72 0.69 -6.01
C VAL A 143 4.50 -0.31 -5.14
N ALA A 144 4.19 -0.40 -3.86
CA ALA A 144 4.81 -1.39 -2.97
C ALA A 144 4.50 -2.82 -3.42
N ALA A 145 3.27 -3.11 -3.85
CA ALA A 145 2.89 -4.40 -4.39
C ALA A 145 3.65 -4.73 -5.69
N SER A 146 3.76 -3.77 -6.61
CA SER A 146 4.51 -3.93 -7.86
C SER A 146 6.00 -4.20 -7.60
N ILE A 147 6.62 -3.50 -6.66
CA ILE A 147 8.02 -3.76 -6.27
C ILE A 147 8.17 -5.19 -5.70
N ARG A 148 7.25 -5.60 -4.81
CA ARG A 148 7.26 -6.96 -4.25
C ARG A 148 7.06 -8.03 -5.34
N GLU A 149 6.28 -7.73 -6.35
CA GLU A 149 5.97 -8.66 -7.45
C GLU A 149 7.17 -8.95 -8.36
N ILE A 150 8.13 -8.02 -8.47
CA ILE A 150 9.38 -8.21 -9.23
C ILE A 150 10.14 -9.45 -8.74
N LYS A 151 10.17 -9.69 -7.42
CA LYS A 151 10.81 -10.87 -6.83
C LYS A 151 10.07 -11.29 -5.56
N LYS A 152 8.97 -12.02 -5.74
CA LYS A 152 8.19 -12.56 -4.61
C LYS A 152 9.07 -13.44 -3.71
N PRO A 153 8.85 -13.44 -2.39
CA PRO A 153 9.64 -14.26 -1.48
C PRO A 153 9.44 -15.75 -1.74
N GLU A 154 10.54 -16.47 -1.85
CA GLU A 154 10.56 -17.90 -2.06
C GLU A 154 10.10 -18.64 -0.78
N PRO A 155 9.27 -19.69 -0.90
CA PRO A 155 8.74 -20.39 0.27
C PRO A 155 9.75 -21.30 1.00
N TYR A 156 10.92 -21.58 0.43
CA TYR A 156 11.91 -22.51 1.03
C TYR A 156 12.93 -21.77 1.91
N LYS A 157 13.60 -20.78 1.36
CA LYS A 157 14.63 -19.98 2.07
C LYS A 157 14.16 -18.58 2.42
N GLY A 158 13.00 -18.14 1.91
CA GLY A 158 12.44 -16.80 2.14
C GLY A 158 13.18 -15.69 1.39
N LYS A 159 13.97 -16.01 0.36
CA LYS A 159 14.66 -15.02 -0.46
C LYS A 159 13.67 -14.28 -1.35
N GLY A 160 13.77 -12.96 -1.39
CA GLY A 160 12.89 -12.09 -2.19
C GLY A 160 12.62 -10.78 -1.49
N ILE A 161 11.61 -10.07 -2.00
CA ILE A 161 11.10 -8.82 -1.44
C ILE A 161 9.80 -9.15 -0.68
N LYS A 162 9.74 -8.83 0.59
CA LYS A 162 8.57 -9.03 1.45
C LYS A 162 8.16 -7.70 2.10
N TYR A 163 6.94 -7.61 2.58
CA TYR A 163 6.54 -6.51 3.44
C TYR A 163 7.22 -6.62 4.81
N GLU A 164 7.47 -5.51 5.45
CA GLU A 164 7.95 -5.50 6.84
C GLU A 164 6.95 -6.22 7.73
N GLY A 165 7.45 -7.18 8.53
CA GLY A 165 6.61 -8.03 9.38
C GLY A 165 5.83 -9.13 8.66
N GLU A 166 5.98 -9.30 7.34
CA GLU A 166 5.31 -10.39 6.61
C GLU A 166 5.92 -11.75 6.98
N TYR A 167 5.08 -12.63 7.52
CA TYR A 167 5.44 -14.02 7.78
C TYR A 167 5.30 -14.87 6.51
N ILE A 168 6.41 -15.40 6.02
CA ILE A 168 6.43 -16.31 4.86
C ILE A 168 6.36 -17.75 5.36
N ARG A 169 5.26 -18.44 5.07
CA ARG A 169 5.09 -19.85 5.41
C ARG A 169 6.15 -20.69 4.66
N LYS A 170 7.08 -21.27 5.42
CA LYS A 170 8.13 -22.13 4.86
C LYS A 170 7.55 -23.48 4.50
N LYS A 171 7.91 -23.99 3.32
CA LYS A 171 7.65 -25.37 2.90
C LYS A 171 8.83 -26.24 3.28
N ALA A 172 8.56 -27.50 3.70
CA ALA A 172 9.59 -28.50 3.85
C ALA A 172 10.20 -28.79 2.46
N GLY A 173 11.51 -28.66 2.31
CA GLY A 173 12.21 -29.05 1.12
C GLY A 173 12.18 -30.58 0.94
N LYS A 174 12.84 -31.07 -0.11
CA LYS A 174 13.04 -32.51 -0.32
C LYS A 174 13.73 -33.10 0.93
N ALA A 175 13.10 -34.06 1.59
CA ALA A 175 13.74 -34.80 2.67
C ALA A 175 15.02 -35.43 2.16
N LYS A 176 16.17 -35.24 2.84
CA LYS A 176 17.35 -36.06 2.58
C LYS A 176 16.93 -37.50 2.78
N ALA A 177 17.02 -38.32 1.75
CA ALA A 177 16.92 -39.77 1.92
C ALA A 177 17.95 -40.13 3.02
N VAL A 178 17.49 -40.60 4.15
CA VAL A 178 18.35 -41.21 5.14
C VAL A 178 18.93 -42.42 4.42
N GLY A 179 20.23 -42.37 4.09
CA GLY A 179 20.93 -43.46 3.44
C GLY A 179 20.62 -44.74 4.20
N GLY A 180 20.16 -45.73 3.44
CA GLY A 180 19.82 -47.04 3.98
C GLY A 180 20.92 -47.54 4.89
N ALA A 181 20.55 -48.04 6.05
CA ALA A 181 21.48 -48.74 6.92
C ALA A 181 22.20 -49.83 6.11
N PRO A 182 23.54 -49.98 6.21
CA PRO A 182 24.19 -51.11 5.59
C PRO A 182 23.64 -52.36 6.25
N GLY A 183 22.96 -53.16 5.44
CA GLY A 183 22.43 -54.45 5.86
C GLY A 183 23.56 -55.25 6.48
N GLY A 184 23.41 -55.61 7.75
CA GLY A 184 24.32 -56.54 8.41
C GLY A 184 24.32 -57.84 7.70
N VAL A 185 25.49 -58.16 7.12
CA VAL A 185 25.78 -59.50 6.65
C VAL A 185 26.14 -60.31 7.87
N LYS A 186 25.44 -61.40 8.02
CA LYS A 186 25.94 -62.51 8.76
C LYS A 186 26.37 -63.59 7.78
#